data_4a11f591f63f89ebf9a7b13f00e98091
#
_entry.id   4a11f591f63f89ebf9a7b13f00e98091
#
_cell.length_a   1.000
_cell.length_b   1.000
_cell.length_c   1.000
_cell.angle_alpha   90.00
_cell.angle_beta   90.00
_cell.angle_gamma   90.00
#
_symmetry.space_group_name_H-M   'P 1'
#
loop_
_entity.id
_entity.type
_entity.pdbx_description
1 polymer ?
#
loop_
_entity_poly.entity_id
_entity_poly.type
_entity_poly.pdbx_seq_one_letter_code
_entity_poly.pdbx_strand_id
1 'polypeptide(L)'
;MRIFYKTLLFSVLFLIYFSASGQSNRLFVAHYNVENLFDTIDDPKTNDEEFLPEGKNKWTAERYAHKIGRLSQVVRAMNAGAGPDLLGICEIENRQVADELRKSIHQKGRNYILAHFESPDNRGIDVGLLYDSKKFKLLHAQSLTVILPGEKPWPTRDVLLVTGQLKNKTRLHVFVNHWPSRSGGQEKSEINRMAAAKTVRRAIDSLLKVDPTAHILTMGDFNDGPADIAPRQIMGADSLPNGPSPLYNPFLALNSDTTQGSYNYRGSWQFIDHISMSTHTSSSNSKLKYLAGSAKAEKFDFLLEKEGRYAGNPWRTYAGSNYLGGYSDHLPVSVQFELRK
;
A
#
# COMPACT_ATOMS: atom_id res chain seq x y z
N MET A 1 -47.31 -27.38 9.41
CA MET A 1 -45.83 -27.57 9.37
C MET A 1 -45.16 -27.20 8.04
N ARG A 2 -45.88 -27.14 6.92
CA ARG A 2 -45.30 -26.77 5.58
C ARG A 2 -45.21 -25.27 5.30
N ILE A 3 -45.91 -24.40 6.04
CA ILE A 3 -45.93 -22.94 5.82
C ILE A 3 -44.75 -22.25 6.48
N PHE A 4 -44.23 -22.76 7.60
CA PHE A 4 -43.05 -22.17 8.30
C PHE A 4 -41.72 -22.29 7.54
N TYR A 5 -41.54 -23.36 6.75
CA TYR A 5 -40.29 -23.53 5.97
C TYR A 5 -40.19 -22.61 4.76
N LYS A 6 -41.33 -22.22 4.14
CA LYS A 6 -41.31 -21.31 2.99
C LYS A 6 -40.96 -19.85 3.38
N THR A 7 -41.40 -19.43 4.58
CA THR A 7 -41.11 -18.06 5.06
C THR A 7 -39.65 -17.90 5.50
N LEU A 8 -39.07 -18.95 6.09
CA LEU A 8 -37.65 -18.92 6.50
C LEU A 8 -36.69 -18.93 5.29
N LEU A 9 -37.01 -19.67 4.24
CA LEU A 9 -36.22 -19.73 3.01
C LEU A 9 -36.22 -18.39 2.25
N PHE A 10 -37.37 -17.67 2.26
CA PHE A 10 -37.49 -16.37 1.62
C PHE A 10 -36.71 -15.28 2.38
N SER A 11 -36.65 -15.33 3.73
CA SER A 11 -35.92 -14.39 4.55
C SER A 11 -34.38 -14.55 4.40
N VAL A 12 -33.90 -15.79 4.27
CA VAL A 12 -32.47 -16.08 4.05
C VAL A 12 -32.03 -15.66 2.65
N LEU A 13 -32.85 -15.86 1.62
CA LEU A 13 -32.56 -15.37 0.26
C LEU A 13 -32.54 -13.85 0.18
N PHE A 14 -33.40 -13.14 0.92
CA PHE A 14 -33.43 -11.68 0.96
C PHE A 14 -32.18 -11.09 1.66
N LEU A 15 -31.69 -11.73 2.72
CA LEU A 15 -30.46 -11.33 3.42
C LEU A 15 -29.21 -11.54 2.54
N ILE A 16 -29.15 -12.61 1.73
CA ILE A 16 -28.04 -12.86 0.80
C ILE A 16 -28.04 -11.84 -0.35
N TYR A 17 -29.22 -11.43 -0.84
CA TYR A 17 -29.31 -10.41 -1.89
C TYR A 17 -28.91 -9.00 -1.40
N PHE A 18 -29.18 -8.65 -0.14
CA PHE A 18 -28.77 -7.36 0.44
C PHE A 18 -27.25 -7.27 0.64
N SER A 19 -26.59 -8.38 0.97
CA SER A 19 -25.13 -8.44 1.10
C SER A 19 -24.41 -8.28 -0.24
N ALA A 20 -24.95 -8.81 -1.32
CA ALA A 20 -24.34 -8.75 -2.66
C ALA A 20 -24.41 -7.34 -3.29
N SER A 21 -25.48 -6.59 -3.04
CA SER A 21 -25.61 -5.21 -3.57
C SER A 21 -24.74 -4.19 -2.83
N GLY A 22 -24.46 -4.41 -1.53
CA GLY A 22 -23.61 -3.55 -0.73
C GLY A 22 -22.12 -3.58 -1.15
N GLN A 23 -21.65 -4.70 -1.69
CA GLN A 23 -20.25 -4.87 -2.12
C GLN A 23 -19.96 -4.19 -3.47
N SER A 24 -20.97 -3.96 -4.32
CA SER A 24 -20.79 -3.35 -5.64
C SER A 24 -20.38 -1.87 -5.61
N ASN A 25 -20.75 -1.14 -4.53
CA ASN A 25 -20.50 0.29 -4.36
C ASN A 25 -19.33 0.61 -3.42
N ARG A 26 -18.55 -0.38 -3.01
CA ARG A 26 -17.36 -0.18 -2.18
C ARG A 26 -16.09 -0.20 -3.02
N LEU A 27 -15.12 0.61 -2.58
CA LEU A 27 -13.75 0.59 -3.06
C LEU A 27 -12.84 0.21 -1.88
N PHE A 28 -12.13 -0.91 -2.00
CA PHE A 28 -11.13 -1.37 -1.04
C PHE A 28 -9.74 -1.01 -1.55
N VAL A 29 -9.03 -0.20 -0.80
CA VAL A 29 -7.69 0.28 -1.13
C VAL A 29 -6.70 -0.24 -0.12
N ALA A 30 -5.58 -0.78 -0.58
CA ALA A 30 -4.52 -1.31 0.28
C ALA A 30 -3.14 -0.84 -0.19
N HIS A 31 -2.18 -0.87 0.74
CA HIS A 31 -0.75 -0.79 0.46
C HIS A 31 -0.03 -1.97 1.11
N TYR A 32 1.02 -2.46 0.46
CA TYR A 32 1.85 -3.54 0.99
C TYR A 32 3.32 -3.38 0.55
N ASN A 33 4.22 -3.20 1.52
CA ASN A 33 5.65 -3.40 1.30
C ASN A 33 5.89 -4.90 1.19
N VAL A 34 6.39 -5.36 0.04
CA VAL A 34 6.53 -6.79 -0.27
C VAL A 34 7.89 -7.37 0.16
N GLU A 35 8.72 -6.59 0.83
CA GLU A 35 10.07 -6.95 1.32
C GLU A 35 10.94 -7.52 0.21
N ASN A 36 11.69 -6.65 -0.49
CA ASN A 36 12.75 -7.01 -1.43
C ASN A 36 12.37 -8.12 -2.43
N LEU A 37 11.35 -7.87 -3.25
CA LEU A 37 10.93 -8.79 -4.31
C LEU A 37 11.81 -8.59 -5.54
N PHE A 38 12.91 -9.33 -5.59
CA PHE A 38 13.88 -9.39 -6.69
C PHE A 38 13.65 -10.65 -7.53
N ASP A 39 14.05 -10.62 -8.81
CA ASP A 39 14.22 -11.84 -9.58
C ASP A 39 15.60 -12.49 -9.27
N THR A 40 16.12 -13.31 -10.16
CA THR A 40 17.39 -14.02 -9.96
C THR A 40 18.42 -13.67 -11.03
N ILE A 41 18.20 -12.55 -11.73
CA ILE A 41 19.01 -12.10 -12.86
C ILE A 41 19.72 -10.81 -12.44
N ASP A 42 21.03 -10.76 -12.61
CA ASP A 42 21.86 -9.60 -12.30
C ASP A 42 21.50 -8.40 -13.21
N ASP A 43 21.13 -7.24 -12.61
CA ASP A 43 21.08 -5.97 -13.32
C ASP A 43 22.38 -5.19 -13.05
N PRO A 44 23.30 -5.10 -14.02
CA PRO A 44 24.60 -4.45 -13.83
C PRO A 44 24.51 -2.93 -13.54
N LYS A 45 23.33 -2.38 -13.48
CA LYS A 45 23.09 -0.94 -13.15
C LYS A 45 22.69 -0.72 -11.71
N THR A 46 22.37 -1.77 -10.96
CA THR A 46 21.87 -1.71 -9.59
C THR A 46 22.73 -2.55 -8.64
N ASN A 47 22.56 -2.40 -7.35
CA ASN A 47 23.27 -3.16 -6.34
C ASN A 47 22.34 -4.29 -5.83
N ASP A 48 22.09 -5.28 -6.66
CA ASP A 48 21.19 -6.41 -6.40
C ASP A 48 21.91 -7.74 -6.15
N GLU A 49 23.27 -7.76 -6.15
CA GLU A 49 24.08 -8.97 -6.07
C GLU A 49 23.75 -9.86 -4.87
N GLU A 50 23.21 -9.29 -3.78
CA GLU A 50 22.82 -10.12 -2.63
C GLU A 50 21.57 -10.97 -2.89
N PHE A 51 20.78 -10.64 -3.93
CA PHE A 51 19.58 -11.35 -4.37
C PHE A 51 19.82 -12.27 -5.58
N LEU A 52 21.08 -12.60 -5.87
CA LEU A 52 21.43 -13.61 -6.87
C LEU A 52 21.54 -15.04 -6.27
N PRO A 53 21.42 -16.10 -7.08
CA PRO A 53 21.59 -17.47 -6.61
C PRO A 53 22.93 -17.73 -5.91
N GLU A 54 24.00 -17.12 -6.39
CA GLU A 54 25.34 -17.19 -5.79
C GLU A 54 25.61 -16.08 -4.79
N GLY A 55 24.71 -15.12 -4.65
CA GLY A 55 24.81 -13.99 -3.76
C GLY A 55 24.69 -14.39 -2.28
N LYS A 56 24.80 -13.38 -1.40
CA LYS A 56 24.76 -13.53 0.06
C LYS A 56 23.49 -14.23 0.56
N ASN A 57 22.35 -13.91 -0.03
CA ASN A 57 21.05 -14.45 0.36
C ASN A 57 20.73 -15.78 -0.30
N LYS A 58 21.57 -16.29 -1.23
CA LYS A 58 21.31 -17.51 -2.00
C LYS A 58 19.90 -17.51 -2.61
N TRP A 59 19.55 -16.40 -3.31
CA TRP A 59 18.23 -16.16 -3.84
C TRP A 59 17.98 -16.97 -5.11
N THR A 60 17.53 -18.21 -4.94
CA THR A 60 17.27 -19.14 -6.05
C THR A 60 15.89 -18.93 -6.67
N ALA A 61 15.70 -19.43 -7.89
CA ALA A 61 14.42 -19.43 -8.58
C ALA A 61 13.29 -20.09 -7.76
N GLU A 62 13.64 -21.11 -6.95
CA GLU A 62 12.69 -21.74 -6.04
C GLU A 62 12.24 -20.79 -4.92
N ARG A 63 13.18 -20.06 -4.30
CA ARG A 63 12.86 -19.04 -3.27
C ARG A 63 12.06 -17.90 -3.84
N TYR A 64 12.40 -17.45 -5.04
CA TYR A 64 11.63 -16.44 -5.75
C TYR A 64 10.20 -16.90 -6.02
N ALA A 65 10.01 -18.08 -6.62
CA ALA A 65 8.67 -18.62 -6.87
C ALA A 65 7.86 -18.82 -5.57
N HIS A 66 8.51 -19.24 -4.49
CA HIS A 66 7.90 -19.37 -3.17
C HIS A 66 7.43 -18.00 -2.65
N LYS A 67 8.27 -16.97 -2.73
CA LYS A 67 7.94 -15.59 -2.33
C LYS A 67 6.75 -15.05 -3.12
N ILE A 68 6.73 -15.20 -4.45
CA ILE A 68 5.59 -14.85 -5.32
C ILE A 68 4.31 -15.54 -4.84
N GLY A 69 4.37 -16.83 -4.54
CA GLY A 69 3.23 -17.61 -4.02
C GLY A 69 2.71 -17.07 -2.68
N ARG A 70 3.64 -16.75 -1.75
CA ARG A 70 3.33 -16.17 -0.44
C ARG A 70 2.64 -14.81 -0.58
N LEU A 71 3.21 -13.89 -1.35
CA LEU A 71 2.64 -12.57 -1.58
C LEU A 71 1.26 -12.64 -2.23
N SER A 72 1.09 -13.52 -3.20
CA SER A 72 -0.20 -13.76 -3.84
C SER A 72 -1.26 -14.25 -2.86
N GLN A 73 -0.89 -15.11 -1.91
CA GLN A 73 -1.79 -15.57 -0.84
C GLN A 73 -2.29 -14.39 -0.01
N VAL A 74 -1.40 -13.47 0.37
CA VAL A 74 -1.74 -12.27 1.14
C VAL A 74 -2.75 -11.40 0.39
N VAL A 75 -2.45 -11.10 -0.88
CA VAL A 75 -3.34 -10.26 -1.72
C VAL A 75 -4.72 -10.89 -1.87
N ARG A 76 -4.79 -12.21 -2.10
CA ARG A 76 -6.07 -12.92 -2.20
C ARG A 76 -6.86 -12.93 -0.90
N ALA A 77 -6.19 -12.93 0.27
CA ALA A 77 -6.87 -12.95 1.57
C ALA A 77 -7.51 -11.60 1.94
N MET A 78 -7.00 -10.48 1.41
CA MET A 78 -7.55 -9.16 1.69
C MET A 78 -9.01 -9.03 1.23
N ASN A 79 -9.73 -8.04 1.80
CA ASN A 79 -11.12 -7.72 1.43
C ASN A 79 -12.05 -8.94 1.54
N ALA A 80 -11.95 -9.66 2.67
CA ALA A 80 -12.71 -10.89 2.92
C ALA A 80 -12.57 -11.94 1.80
N GLY A 81 -11.39 -12.08 1.23
CA GLY A 81 -11.10 -13.04 0.17
C GLY A 81 -11.42 -12.56 -1.24
N ALA A 82 -11.86 -11.30 -1.41
CA ALA A 82 -12.15 -10.73 -2.73
C ALA A 82 -10.92 -10.03 -3.36
N GLY A 83 -9.86 -9.83 -2.61
CA GLY A 83 -8.71 -9.03 -3.01
C GLY A 83 -9.00 -7.52 -3.07
N PRO A 84 -7.97 -6.65 -3.05
CA PRO A 84 -8.13 -5.21 -3.11
C PRO A 84 -8.61 -4.73 -4.49
N ASP A 85 -9.27 -3.56 -4.54
CA ASP A 85 -9.61 -2.90 -5.79
C ASP A 85 -8.42 -2.08 -6.33
N LEU A 86 -7.66 -1.46 -5.40
CA LEU A 86 -6.38 -0.79 -5.65
C LEU A 86 -5.37 -1.30 -4.63
N LEU A 87 -4.17 -1.65 -5.06
CA LEU A 87 -3.07 -2.10 -4.23
C LEU A 87 -1.78 -1.39 -4.62
N GLY A 88 -1.33 -0.46 -3.76
CA GLY A 88 0.03 0.05 -3.84
C GLY A 88 1.01 -1.00 -3.32
N ILE A 89 2.09 -1.21 -4.02
CA ILE A 89 3.19 -2.08 -3.62
C ILE A 89 4.52 -1.33 -3.69
N CYS A 90 5.46 -1.70 -2.85
CA CYS A 90 6.84 -1.20 -2.92
C CYS A 90 7.84 -2.32 -2.60
N GLU A 91 9.12 -2.03 -2.86
CA GLU A 91 10.22 -3.00 -2.83
C GLU A 91 10.06 -4.10 -3.88
N ILE A 92 9.66 -3.71 -5.07
CA ILE A 92 9.69 -4.51 -6.29
C ILE A 92 10.90 -4.08 -7.12
N GLU A 93 11.66 -5.02 -7.62
CA GLU A 93 12.88 -4.73 -8.37
C GLU A 93 12.57 -4.04 -9.71
N ASN A 94 11.68 -4.61 -10.49
CA ASN A 94 11.42 -4.17 -11.85
C ASN A 94 9.98 -4.48 -12.28
N ARG A 95 9.63 -4.01 -13.48
CA ARG A 95 8.31 -4.25 -14.08
C ARG A 95 7.99 -5.73 -14.26
N GLN A 96 8.98 -6.56 -14.63
CA GLN A 96 8.76 -7.99 -14.88
C GLN A 96 8.35 -8.69 -13.59
N VAL A 97 9.08 -8.46 -12.51
CA VAL A 97 8.80 -9.01 -11.16
C VAL A 97 7.39 -8.63 -10.69
N ALA A 98 7.02 -7.34 -10.83
CA ALA A 98 5.69 -6.86 -10.47
C ALA A 98 4.57 -7.51 -11.33
N ASP A 99 4.85 -7.76 -12.61
CA ASP A 99 3.90 -8.39 -13.53
C ASP A 99 3.74 -9.90 -13.24
N GLU A 100 4.81 -10.58 -12.82
CA GLU A 100 4.74 -11.96 -12.35
C GLU A 100 3.93 -12.09 -11.07
N LEU A 101 4.12 -11.21 -10.10
CA LEU A 101 3.26 -11.14 -8.91
C LEU A 101 1.79 -10.91 -9.33
N ARG A 102 1.51 -9.92 -10.18
CA ARG A 102 0.17 -9.64 -10.70
C ARG A 102 -0.48 -10.87 -11.33
N LYS A 103 0.26 -11.59 -12.19
CA LYS A 103 -0.23 -12.83 -12.84
C LYS A 103 -0.51 -13.93 -11.84
N SER A 104 0.31 -14.06 -10.79
CA SER A 104 0.17 -15.13 -9.80
C SER A 104 -1.03 -14.94 -8.85
N ILE A 105 -1.57 -13.73 -8.71
CA ILE A 105 -2.69 -13.44 -7.81
C ILE A 105 -3.93 -14.25 -8.19
N HIS A 106 -4.23 -14.41 -9.47
CA HIS A 106 -5.36 -15.21 -10.00
C HIS A 106 -6.69 -15.04 -9.23
N GLN A 107 -7.06 -13.81 -8.87
CA GLN A 107 -8.26 -13.55 -8.10
C GLN A 107 -9.52 -13.63 -8.96
N LYS A 108 -10.42 -14.57 -8.65
CA LYS A 108 -11.69 -14.71 -9.38
C LYS A 108 -12.47 -13.39 -9.38
N GLY A 109 -12.93 -12.97 -10.56
CA GLY A 109 -13.72 -11.75 -10.72
C GLY A 109 -12.90 -10.47 -10.85
N ARG A 110 -11.59 -10.49 -10.57
CA ARG A 110 -10.66 -9.37 -10.75
C ARG A 110 -9.97 -9.41 -12.12
N ASN A 111 -9.54 -8.23 -12.56
CA ASN A 111 -8.65 -8.08 -13.72
C ASN A 111 -7.61 -7.02 -13.39
N TYR A 112 -6.55 -7.46 -12.70
CA TYR A 112 -5.47 -6.56 -12.28
C TYR A 112 -4.62 -6.11 -13.45
N ILE A 113 -4.38 -4.80 -13.49
CA ILE A 113 -3.42 -4.14 -14.36
C ILE A 113 -2.39 -3.43 -13.48
N LEU A 114 -1.16 -3.31 -13.98
CA LEU A 114 -0.04 -2.67 -13.30
C LEU A 114 0.24 -1.30 -13.91
N ALA A 115 0.34 -0.26 -13.07
CA ALA A 115 1.02 0.99 -13.36
C ALA A 115 2.35 1.02 -12.61
N HIS A 116 3.45 1.25 -13.32
CA HIS A 116 4.81 1.19 -12.79
C HIS A 116 5.76 1.97 -13.69
N PHE A 117 6.77 2.59 -13.08
CA PHE A 117 7.94 3.17 -13.71
C PHE A 117 9.18 2.75 -12.93
N GLU A 118 10.27 2.51 -13.63
CA GLU A 118 11.58 2.32 -13.03
C GLU A 118 12.03 3.62 -12.37
N SER A 119 12.63 3.54 -11.20
CA SER A 119 13.19 4.67 -10.46
C SER A 119 14.73 4.57 -10.37
N PRO A 120 15.41 5.68 -10.09
CA PRO A 120 16.88 5.67 -10.07
C PRO A 120 17.49 5.14 -8.75
N ASP A 121 16.75 4.37 -7.95
CA ASP A 121 17.28 3.81 -6.68
C ASP A 121 18.47 2.88 -6.94
N ASN A 122 19.53 3.02 -6.16
CA ASN A 122 20.75 2.23 -6.33
C ASN A 122 20.56 0.73 -6.14
N ARG A 123 19.54 0.29 -5.38
CA ARG A 123 19.22 -1.13 -5.21
C ARG A 123 18.31 -1.66 -6.32
N GLY A 124 17.82 -0.76 -7.19
CA GLY A 124 16.86 -1.11 -8.23
C GLY A 124 15.48 -1.45 -7.69
N ILE A 125 15.02 -0.82 -6.60
CA ILE A 125 13.68 -1.08 -6.07
C ILE A 125 12.72 0.06 -6.39
N ASP A 126 11.49 -0.31 -6.71
CA ASP A 126 10.45 0.56 -7.19
C ASP A 126 9.16 0.51 -6.38
N VAL A 127 8.21 1.34 -6.81
CA VAL A 127 6.82 1.33 -6.38
C VAL A 127 5.89 1.02 -7.55
N GLY A 128 4.76 0.36 -7.29
CA GLY A 128 3.77 0.04 -8.30
C GLY A 128 2.34 0.16 -7.79
N LEU A 129 1.39 0.33 -8.70
CA LEU A 129 -0.04 0.26 -8.40
C LEU A 129 -0.69 -0.86 -9.22
N LEU A 130 -1.16 -1.91 -8.53
CA LEU A 130 -2.07 -2.89 -9.09
C LEU A 130 -3.50 -2.40 -8.91
N TYR A 131 -4.28 -2.39 -9.97
CA TYR A 131 -5.68 -1.97 -9.92
C TYR A 131 -6.59 -2.89 -10.72
N ASP A 132 -7.79 -3.13 -10.19
CA ASP A 132 -8.83 -3.87 -10.94
C ASP A 132 -9.44 -2.97 -12.01
N SER A 133 -9.16 -3.28 -13.28
CA SER A 133 -9.67 -2.51 -14.43
C SER A 133 -11.19 -2.47 -14.54
N LYS A 134 -11.90 -3.35 -13.83
CA LYS A 134 -13.37 -3.31 -13.71
C LYS A 134 -13.86 -2.20 -12.77
N LYS A 135 -12.99 -1.67 -11.90
CA LYS A 135 -13.30 -0.65 -10.89
C LYS A 135 -12.66 0.70 -11.20
N PHE A 136 -11.46 0.67 -11.79
CA PHE A 136 -10.62 1.84 -12.03
C PHE A 136 -10.08 1.83 -13.46
N LYS A 137 -10.38 2.88 -14.22
CA LYS A 137 -9.86 3.09 -15.57
C LYS A 137 -8.70 4.07 -15.50
N LEU A 138 -7.51 3.62 -15.86
CA LEU A 138 -6.33 4.48 -15.97
C LEU A 138 -6.57 5.60 -17.00
N LEU A 139 -6.26 6.84 -16.64
CA LEU A 139 -6.27 8.01 -17.50
C LEU A 139 -4.86 8.53 -17.77
N HIS A 140 -4.01 8.59 -16.72
CA HIS A 140 -2.63 9.06 -16.79
C HIS A 140 -1.80 8.45 -15.67
N ALA A 141 -0.51 8.23 -15.92
CA ALA A 141 0.46 7.85 -14.90
C ALA A 141 1.79 8.56 -15.15
N GLN A 142 2.49 8.93 -14.09
CA GLN A 142 3.80 9.57 -14.16
C GLN A 142 4.63 9.26 -12.92
N SER A 143 5.95 9.27 -13.10
CA SER A 143 6.92 9.26 -12.02
C SER A 143 7.22 10.69 -11.57
N LEU A 144 7.31 10.91 -10.26
CA LEU A 144 7.69 12.18 -9.65
C LEU A 144 9.04 11.99 -8.97
N THR A 145 10.07 12.60 -9.54
CA THR A 145 11.44 12.46 -9.04
C THR A 145 11.62 13.11 -7.68
N VAL A 146 12.16 12.34 -6.74
CA VAL A 146 12.53 12.79 -5.40
C VAL A 146 13.99 13.21 -5.42
N ILE A 147 14.25 14.51 -5.22
CA ILE A 147 15.60 15.07 -5.12
C ILE A 147 15.96 15.20 -3.65
N LEU A 148 16.92 14.38 -3.21
CA LEU A 148 17.44 14.44 -1.85
C LEU A 148 18.35 15.66 -1.63
N PRO A 149 18.41 16.20 -0.41
CA PRO A 149 19.29 17.32 -0.10
C PRO A 149 20.75 16.88 -0.03
N GLY A 150 21.66 17.84 -0.23
CA GLY A 150 23.12 17.64 -0.13
C GLY A 150 23.85 18.04 -1.40
N GLU A 151 25.18 18.17 -1.31
CA GLU A 151 26.04 18.56 -2.45
C GLU A 151 26.11 17.44 -3.52
N LYS A 152 26.00 16.18 -3.09
CA LYS A 152 25.99 15.00 -3.96
C LYS A 152 24.81 14.11 -3.54
N PRO A 153 23.57 14.48 -3.93
CA PRO A 153 22.41 13.67 -3.59
C PRO A 153 22.51 12.31 -4.28
N TRP A 154 22.27 11.24 -3.51
CA TRP A 154 22.16 9.91 -4.10
C TRP A 154 20.77 9.70 -4.68
N PRO A 155 20.64 8.88 -5.72
CA PRO A 155 19.35 8.54 -6.29
C PRO A 155 18.51 7.72 -5.29
N THR A 156 17.20 7.92 -5.32
CA THR A 156 16.23 7.21 -4.48
C THR A 156 14.97 6.92 -5.28
N ARG A 157 14.03 6.18 -4.67
CA ARG A 157 12.74 5.84 -5.29
C ARG A 157 11.97 7.10 -5.65
N ASP A 158 11.42 7.10 -6.84
CA ASP A 158 10.46 8.09 -7.27
C ASP A 158 9.07 7.80 -6.65
N VAL A 159 8.20 8.81 -6.64
CA VAL A 159 6.80 8.65 -6.26
C VAL A 159 5.98 8.39 -7.52
N LEU A 160 5.18 7.33 -7.52
CA LEU A 160 4.26 7.05 -8.63
C LEU A 160 2.95 7.82 -8.41
N LEU A 161 2.59 8.66 -9.38
CA LEU A 161 1.28 9.32 -9.44
C LEU A 161 0.44 8.71 -10.54
N VAL A 162 -0.69 8.12 -10.17
CA VAL A 162 -1.67 7.54 -11.09
C VAL A 162 -2.98 8.29 -11.01
N THR A 163 -3.48 8.78 -12.12
CA THR A 163 -4.82 9.38 -12.25
C THR A 163 -5.72 8.43 -13.01
N GLY A 164 -6.88 8.14 -12.45
CA GLY A 164 -7.88 7.30 -13.12
C GLY A 164 -9.31 7.69 -12.81
N GLN A 165 -10.23 6.97 -13.40
CA GLN A 165 -11.67 7.17 -13.24
C GLN A 165 -12.33 5.96 -12.63
N LEU A 166 -13.05 6.16 -11.53
CA LEU A 166 -13.89 5.15 -10.88
C LEU A 166 -15.19 4.92 -11.64
N LYS A 167 -15.90 3.81 -11.34
CA LYS A 167 -17.19 3.46 -12.00
C LYS A 167 -18.24 4.57 -11.93
N ASN A 168 -18.30 5.30 -10.82
CA ASN A 168 -19.21 6.44 -10.64
C ASN A 168 -18.75 7.74 -11.33
N LYS A 169 -17.75 7.64 -12.24
CA LYS A 169 -17.14 8.75 -12.98
C LYS A 169 -16.28 9.69 -12.15
N THR A 170 -16.08 9.42 -10.86
CA THR A 170 -15.17 10.19 -10.02
C THR A 170 -13.74 10.03 -10.51
N ARG A 171 -13.02 11.15 -10.69
CA ARG A 171 -11.58 11.14 -10.91
C ARG A 171 -10.88 10.94 -9.59
N LEU A 172 -9.89 10.04 -9.56
CA LEU A 172 -9.09 9.72 -8.39
C LEU A 172 -7.60 9.81 -8.74
N HIS A 173 -6.85 10.53 -7.92
CA HIS A 173 -5.39 10.62 -7.98
C HIS A 173 -4.79 9.78 -6.87
N VAL A 174 -3.89 8.88 -7.21
CA VAL A 174 -3.27 7.93 -6.27
C VAL A 174 -1.76 8.12 -6.31
N PHE A 175 -1.17 8.46 -5.18
CA PHE A 175 0.28 8.50 -4.98
C PHE A 175 0.71 7.21 -4.29
N VAL A 176 1.66 6.48 -4.87
CA VAL A 176 2.33 5.34 -4.23
C VAL A 176 3.75 5.75 -3.88
N ASN A 177 4.13 5.54 -2.63
CA ASN A 177 5.35 6.06 -2.02
C ASN A 177 6.19 4.92 -1.42
N HIS A 178 7.52 5.08 -1.48
CA HIS A 178 8.46 4.41 -0.60
C HIS A 178 9.57 5.40 -0.27
N TRP A 179 9.45 6.05 0.89
CA TRP A 179 10.36 7.12 1.26
C TRP A 179 11.71 6.58 1.78
N PRO A 180 12.76 7.44 1.85
CA PRO A 180 14.05 7.06 2.37
C PRO A 180 13.96 6.46 3.78
N SER A 181 14.66 5.33 3.98
CA SER A 181 14.64 4.60 5.24
C SER A 181 15.28 5.39 6.39
N ARG A 182 15.07 4.92 7.63
CA ARG A 182 15.69 5.47 8.85
C ARG A 182 17.16 5.06 9.02
N SER A 183 17.84 4.68 7.92
CA SER A 183 19.25 4.28 7.94
C SER A 183 20.14 5.38 8.50
N GLY A 184 21.02 5.03 9.42
CA GLY A 184 21.87 5.98 10.14
C GLY A 184 21.19 6.74 11.28
N GLY A 185 19.91 6.42 11.59
CA GLY A 185 19.09 7.02 12.65
C GLY A 185 17.93 7.85 12.13
N GLN A 186 16.83 7.84 12.88
CA GLN A 186 15.58 8.49 12.46
C GLN A 186 15.76 10.00 12.23
N GLU A 187 16.34 10.72 13.20
CA GLU A 187 16.55 12.16 13.14
C GLU A 187 17.50 12.56 12.00
N LYS A 188 18.62 11.85 11.86
CA LYS A 188 19.61 12.14 10.82
C LYS A 188 19.08 11.95 9.41
N SER A 189 18.22 10.96 9.20
CA SER A 189 17.62 10.64 7.91
C SER A 189 16.30 11.40 7.63
N GLU A 190 15.73 12.11 8.62
CA GLU A 190 14.45 12.81 8.50
C GLU A 190 14.42 13.81 7.34
N ILE A 191 15.53 14.54 7.12
CA ILE A 191 15.63 15.52 6.03
C ILE A 191 15.38 14.90 4.65
N ASN A 192 15.74 13.63 4.46
CA ASN A 192 15.50 12.92 3.21
C ASN A 192 14.00 12.59 3.04
N ARG A 193 13.33 12.17 4.11
CA ARG A 193 11.86 11.92 4.09
C ARG A 193 11.09 13.22 3.92
N MET A 194 11.56 14.33 4.51
CA MET A 194 11.01 15.67 4.27
C MET A 194 11.12 16.09 2.79
N ALA A 195 12.19 15.71 2.09
CA ALA A 195 12.33 15.99 0.67
C ALA A 195 11.31 15.21 -0.16
N ALA A 196 11.10 13.94 0.12
CA ALA A 196 10.05 13.14 -0.50
C ALA A 196 8.64 13.71 -0.21
N ALA A 197 8.38 14.08 1.06
CA ALA A 197 7.13 14.73 1.46
C ALA A 197 6.86 16.04 0.70
N LYS A 198 7.89 16.88 0.50
CA LYS A 198 7.79 18.12 -0.29
C LYS A 198 7.46 17.84 -1.77
N THR A 199 7.98 16.76 -2.34
CA THR A 199 7.67 16.35 -3.72
C THR A 199 6.20 15.99 -3.85
N VAL A 200 5.69 15.15 -2.95
CA VAL A 200 4.26 14.78 -2.90
C VAL A 200 3.38 16.00 -2.67
N ARG A 201 3.73 16.86 -1.69
CA ARG A 201 2.96 18.05 -1.34
C ARG A 201 2.82 19.02 -2.52
N ARG A 202 3.90 19.29 -3.25
CA ARG A 202 3.84 20.16 -4.44
C ARG A 202 2.88 19.63 -5.51
N ALA A 203 2.87 18.32 -5.73
CA ALA A 203 1.95 17.71 -6.68
C ALA A 203 0.49 17.78 -6.19
N ILE A 204 0.24 17.56 -4.89
CA ILE A 204 -1.07 17.72 -4.27
C ILE A 204 -1.57 19.16 -4.40
N ASP A 205 -0.74 20.15 -4.05
CA ASP A 205 -1.11 21.57 -4.16
C ASP A 205 -1.46 21.95 -5.60
N SER A 206 -0.72 21.40 -6.59
CA SER A 206 -1.03 21.62 -8.01
C SER A 206 -2.37 21.04 -8.41
N LEU A 207 -2.72 19.84 -7.92
CA LEU A 207 -4.02 19.21 -8.17
C LEU A 207 -5.16 20.00 -7.53
N LEU A 208 -5.00 20.40 -6.24
CA LEU A 208 -6.00 21.15 -5.50
C LEU A 208 -6.18 22.58 -6.01
N LYS A 209 -5.15 23.18 -6.61
CA LYS A 209 -5.27 24.48 -7.29
C LYS A 209 -6.18 24.39 -8.52
N VAL A 210 -6.16 23.27 -9.24
CA VAL A 210 -7.03 23.03 -10.41
C VAL A 210 -8.43 22.62 -9.99
N ASP A 211 -8.54 21.74 -9.00
CA ASP A 211 -9.80 21.24 -8.45
C ASP A 211 -9.70 21.13 -6.91
N PRO A 212 -10.23 22.14 -6.17
CA PRO A 212 -10.22 22.11 -4.70
C PRO A 212 -10.97 20.93 -4.08
N THR A 213 -11.77 20.22 -4.87
CA THR A 213 -12.53 19.03 -4.46
C THR A 213 -11.92 17.72 -4.97
N ALA A 214 -10.70 17.76 -5.51
CA ALA A 214 -10.03 16.58 -6.06
C ALA A 214 -9.96 15.45 -5.04
N HIS A 215 -10.31 14.24 -5.49
CA HIS A 215 -10.10 13.03 -4.71
C HIS A 215 -8.66 12.57 -4.87
N ILE A 216 -7.91 12.63 -3.79
CA ILE A 216 -6.49 12.27 -3.73
C ILE A 216 -6.30 11.21 -2.65
N LEU A 217 -5.55 10.16 -2.95
CA LEU A 217 -5.03 9.18 -2.00
C LEU A 217 -3.51 9.21 -2.04
N THR A 218 -2.87 9.18 -0.87
CA THR A 218 -1.45 8.88 -0.74
C THR A 218 -1.31 7.62 0.08
N MET A 219 -0.57 6.65 -0.43
CA MET A 219 -0.29 5.40 0.26
C MET A 219 1.18 5.03 0.10
N GLY A 220 1.74 4.31 1.06
CA GLY A 220 3.13 3.89 0.94
C GLY A 220 3.71 3.41 2.26
N ASP A 221 4.95 2.90 2.15
CA ASP A 221 5.89 2.87 3.23
C ASP A 221 6.59 4.24 3.29
N PHE A 222 6.19 5.05 4.26
CA PHE A 222 6.74 6.38 4.46
C PHE A 222 8.02 6.35 5.31
N ASN A 223 8.40 5.20 5.86
CA ASN A 223 9.49 5.07 6.82
C ASN A 223 9.39 6.05 8.00
N ASP A 224 8.25 6.69 8.14
CA ASP A 224 7.84 7.59 9.23
C ASP A 224 6.42 7.23 9.67
N GLY A 225 6.15 7.36 10.97
CA GLY A 225 4.80 7.24 11.50
C GLY A 225 3.91 8.41 11.05
N PRO A 226 2.58 8.26 11.08
CA PRO A 226 1.65 9.30 10.63
C PRO A 226 1.73 10.59 11.46
N ALA A 227 2.32 10.57 12.66
CA ALA A 227 2.53 11.74 13.52
C ALA A 227 3.87 12.45 13.29
N ASP A 228 4.80 11.83 12.55
CA ASP A 228 6.13 12.39 12.31
C ASP A 228 6.06 13.63 11.40
N ILE A 229 7.13 14.44 11.39
CA ILE A 229 7.17 15.75 10.74
C ILE A 229 6.89 15.64 9.24
N ALA A 230 7.53 14.69 8.56
CA ALA A 230 7.44 14.61 7.10
C ALA A 230 6.01 14.30 6.61
N PRO A 231 5.29 13.26 7.08
CA PRO A 231 3.92 13.02 6.64
C PRO A 231 2.93 14.04 7.20
N ARG A 232 3.06 14.46 8.48
CA ARG A 232 2.05 15.29 9.10
C ARG A 232 2.17 16.76 8.72
N GLN A 233 3.36 17.35 8.88
CA GLN A 233 3.54 18.79 8.69
C GLN A 233 3.92 19.15 7.25
N ILE A 234 4.85 18.40 6.64
CA ILE A 234 5.36 18.73 5.31
C ILE A 234 4.38 18.28 4.22
N MET A 235 3.96 17.02 4.22
CA MET A 235 2.95 16.53 3.29
C MET A 235 1.57 17.12 3.60
N GLY A 236 1.28 17.39 4.86
CA GLY A 236 0.02 18.00 5.31
C GLY A 236 -1.09 16.99 5.54
N ALA A 237 -0.77 15.81 6.10
CA ALA A 237 -1.74 14.76 6.41
C ALA A 237 -2.07 14.78 7.92
N ASP A 238 -3.17 15.42 8.31
CA ASP A 238 -3.55 15.62 9.71
C ASP A 238 -4.71 14.73 10.15
N SER A 239 -5.04 14.80 11.45
CA SER A 239 -6.06 13.98 12.12
C SER A 239 -7.51 14.45 11.93
N LEU A 240 -7.72 15.65 11.42
CA LEU A 240 -9.07 16.24 11.27
C LEU A 240 -9.62 15.97 9.87
N PRO A 241 -10.70 15.18 9.73
CA PRO A 241 -11.26 14.82 8.43
C PRO A 241 -11.84 16.00 7.65
N ASN A 242 -12.17 17.11 8.32
CA ASN A 242 -12.65 18.36 7.71
C ASN A 242 -11.80 19.56 8.17
N GLY A 243 -10.51 19.31 8.48
CA GLY A 243 -9.57 20.32 8.93
C GLY A 243 -9.03 21.19 7.79
N PRO A 244 -8.16 22.17 8.12
CA PRO A 244 -7.53 23.06 7.14
C PRO A 244 -6.41 22.36 6.34
N SER A 245 -5.93 21.23 6.78
CA SER A 245 -4.89 20.45 6.08
C SER A 245 -5.43 19.85 4.79
N PRO A 246 -4.62 19.74 3.72
CA PRO A 246 -5.08 19.20 2.44
C PRO A 246 -5.47 17.72 2.53
N LEU A 247 -4.85 17.00 3.46
CA LEU A 247 -5.08 15.56 3.64
C LEU A 247 -5.54 15.24 5.06
N TYR A 248 -6.38 14.22 5.15
CA TYR A 248 -6.77 13.52 6.36
C TYR A 248 -6.05 12.16 6.43
N ASN A 249 -5.42 11.85 7.56
CA ASN A 249 -4.78 10.57 7.82
C ASN A 249 -5.49 9.82 8.95
N PRO A 250 -6.31 8.80 8.65
CA PRO A 250 -7.03 8.03 9.66
C PRO A 250 -6.12 7.20 10.57
N PHE A 251 -4.88 6.90 10.15
CA PHE A 251 -3.91 6.14 10.94
C PHE A 251 -3.34 6.93 12.12
N LEU A 252 -3.48 8.27 12.14
CA LEU A 252 -3.11 9.07 13.31
C LEU A 252 -3.89 8.67 14.56
N ALA A 253 -5.16 8.29 14.41
CA ALA A 253 -5.96 7.81 15.54
C ALA A 253 -5.49 6.43 16.06
N LEU A 254 -4.82 5.65 15.24
CA LEU A 254 -4.29 4.33 15.60
C LEU A 254 -2.85 4.38 16.12
N ASN A 255 -2.14 5.47 15.89
CA ASN A 255 -0.70 5.58 16.14
C ASN A 255 -0.30 5.58 17.62
N SER A 256 -1.24 5.85 18.53
CA SER A 256 -0.99 5.79 19.98
C SER A 256 -1.00 4.38 20.56
N ASP A 257 -1.54 3.40 19.83
CA ASP A 257 -1.59 2.00 20.22
C ASP A 257 -0.38 1.25 19.67
N THR A 258 0.62 1.01 20.53
CA THR A 258 1.86 0.30 20.19
C THR A 258 1.71 -1.21 20.08
N THR A 259 0.49 -1.76 20.22
CA THR A 259 0.19 -3.18 20.06
C THR A 259 -0.24 -3.54 18.62
N GLN A 260 -0.46 -2.54 17.78
CA GLN A 260 -0.83 -2.68 16.37
C GLN A 260 0.00 -1.76 15.47
N GLY A 261 0.21 -2.18 14.23
CA GLY A 261 0.98 -1.44 13.25
C GLY A 261 1.18 -2.24 11.99
N SER A 262 1.85 -1.64 11.03
CA SER A 262 2.30 -2.33 9.81
C SER A 262 3.69 -2.96 9.96
N TYR A 263 4.50 -2.43 10.87
CA TYR A 263 5.88 -2.84 11.10
C TYR A 263 6.17 -3.01 12.59
N ASN A 264 6.93 -4.05 12.95
CA ASN A 264 7.35 -4.27 14.34
C ASN A 264 8.85 -4.06 14.48
N TYR A 265 9.23 -3.03 15.22
CA TYR A 265 10.63 -2.77 15.55
C TYR A 265 10.91 -3.03 17.03
N ARG A 266 11.69 -4.08 17.31
CA ARG A 266 12.13 -4.47 18.66
C ARG A 266 10.96 -4.63 19.66
N GLY A 267 9.83 -5.17 19.20
CA GLY A 267 8.65 -5.41 20.04
C GLY A 267 7.64 -4.25 20.06
N SER A 268 7.95 -3.12 19.44
CA SER A 268 7.03 -1.98 19.31
C SER A 268 6.46 -1.93 17.89
N TRP A 269 5.13 -1.99 17.78
CA TRP A 269 4.44 -1.84 16.52
C TRP A 269 4.32 -0.37 16.14
N GLN A 270 4.49 -0.08 14.85
CA GLN A 270 4.41 1.26 14.26
C GLN A 270 3.66 1.20 12.94
N PHE A 271 2.90 2.26 12.62
CA PHE A 271 2.32 2.43 11.28
C PHE A 271 3.26 3.28 10.41
N ILE A 272 4.36 2.68 9.91
CA ILE A 272 5.21 3.36 8.91
C ILE A 272 4.65 3.22 7.50
N ASP A 273 3.78 2.23 7.28
CA ASP A 273 2.88 2.16 6.13
C ASP A 273 1.53 2.74 6.52
N HIS A 274 1.02 3.68 5.77
CA HIS A 274 -0.29 4.26 6.00
C HIS A 274 -0.92 4.83 4.72
N ILE A 275 -2.20 5.20 4.79
CA ILE A 275 -2.98 5.75 3.68
C ILE A 275 -3.64 7.03 4.15
N SER A 276 -3.37 8.15 3.45
CA SER A 276 -4.04 9.43 3.66
C SER A 276 -4.88 9.78 2.46
N MET A 277 -5.85 10.64 2.65
CA MET A 277 -6.78 11.06 1.61
C MET A 277 -7.08 12.55 1.67
N SER A 278 -7.46 13.18 0.53
CA SER A 278 -7.90 14.57 0.57
C SER A 278 -9.08 14.73 1.54
N THR A 279 -9.11 15.82 2.30
CA THR A 279 -10.15 16.10 3.30
C THR A 279 -11.55 16.08 2.71
N HIS A 280 -11.70 16.46 1.44
CA HIS A 280 -12.97 16.34 0.71
C HIS A 280 -13.55 14.94 0.69
N THR A 281 -12.73 13.87 0.67
CA THR A 281 -13.22 12.48 0.70
C THR A 281 -13.94 12.09 1.99
N SER A 282 -13.74 12.86 3.06
CA SER A 282 -14.43 12.68 4.35
C SER A 282 -15.75 13.45 4.43
N SER A 283 -16.01 14.37 3.50
CA SER A 283 -17.24 15.20 3.52
C SER A 283 -18.50 14.38 3.24
N SER A 284 -19.65 14.88 3.73
CA SER A 284 -20.95 14.24 3.51
C SER A 284 -21.36 14.19 2.02
N ASN A 285 -20.88 15.14 1.22
CA ASN A 285 -21.22 15.29 -0.20
C ASN A 285 -20.20 14.63 -1.14
N SER A 286 -19.19 13.96 -0.61
CA SER A 286 -18.17 13.29 -1.42
C SER A 286 -18.75 12.13 -2.22
N LYS A 287 -18.42 12.06 -3.51
CA LYS A 287 -18.75 10.93 -4.40
C LYS A 287 -17.84 9.71 -4.13
N LEU A 288 -16.71 9.91 -3.46
CA LEU A 288 -15.83 8.89 -2.93
C LEU A 288 -15.72 9.11 -1.42
N LYS A 289 -16.64 8.55 -0.64
CA LYS A 289 -16.72 8.80 0.80
C LYS A 289 -15.92 7.79 1.57
N TYR A 290 -14.98 8.25 2.39
CA TYR A 290 -14.28 7.40 3.34
C TYR A 290 -15.24 6.75 4.35
N LEU A 291 -15.08 5.47 4.59
CA LEU A 291 -15.79 4.74 5.64
C LEU A 291 -15.00 4.84 6.94
N ALA A 292 -15.46 5.71 7.82
CA ALA A 292 -14.80 5.95 9.12
C ALA A 292 -14.58 4.64 9.90
N GLY A 293 -13.40 4.51 10.51
CA GLY A 293 -13.02 3.30 11.23
C GLY A 293 -12.58 2.12 10.36
N SER A 294 -12.50 2.29 9.03
CA SER A 294 -12.05 1.21 8.14
C SER A 294 -10.52 1.12 7.99
N ALA A 295 -9.77 2.11 8.48
CA ALA A 295 -8.31 2.08 8.46
C ALA A 295 -7.78 1.01 9.41
N LYS A 296 -6.89 0.14 8.92
CA LYS A 296 -6.29 -0.92 9.72
C LYS A 296 -5.04 -1.52 9.06
N ALA A 297 -4.23 -2.24 9.84
CA ALA A 297 -3.32 -3.25 9.32
C ALA A 297 -4.10 -4.55 9.06
N GLU A 298 -3.84 -5.20 7.93
CA GLU A 298 -4.40 -6.50 7.58
C GLU A 298 -3.58 -7.61 8.26
N LYS A 299 -3.96 -7.95 9.47
CA LYS A 299 -3.25 -8.91 10.33
C LYS A 299 -3.88 -10.29 10.22
N PHE A 300 -3.41 -11.10 9.27
CA PHE A 300 -3.81 -12.50 9.15
C PHE A 300 -2.87 -13.38 9.99
N ASP A 301 -3.40 -14.41 10.65
CA ASP A 301 -2.61 -15.30 11.52
C ASP A 301 -1.43 -15.97 10.80
N PHE A 302 -1.56 -16.22 9.49
CA PHE A 302 -0.49 -16.81 8.70
C PHE A 302 0.65 -15.84 8.40
N LEU A 303 0.46 -14.52 8.55
CA LEU A 303 1.49 -13.50 8.36
C LEU A 303 2.45 -13.38 9.54
N LEU A 304 2.15 -14.02 10.66
CA LEU A 304 2.92 -13.87 11.88
C LEU A 304 3.76 -15.11 12.15
N GLU A 305 4.96 -14.90 12.64
CA GLU A 305 5.79 -15.98 13.17
C GLU A 305 5.08 -16.64 14.36
N LYS A 306 5.02 -17.96 14.36
CA LYS A 306 4.28 -18.73 15.35
C LYS A 306 5.10 -19.04 16.60
N GLU A 307 6.43 -19.19 16.43
CA GLU A 307 7.31 -19.71 17.46
C GLU A 307 8.64 -18.94 17.51
N GLY A 308 9.41 -19.17 18.58
CA GLY A 308 10.75 -18.61 18.72
C GLY A 308 10.77 -17.13 19.17
N ARG A 309 11.94 -16.52 19.04
CA ARG A 309 12.23 -15.16 19.53
C ARG A 309 11.34 -14.08 18.88
N TYR A 310 10.88 -14.33 17.67
CA TYR A 310 10.11 -13.38 16.88
C TYR A 310 8.63 -13.74 16.79
N ALA A 311 8.14 -14.66 17.64
CA ALA A 311 6.73 -15.02 17.69
C ALA A 311 5.84 -13.77 17.81
N GLY A 312 4.80 -13.70 16.96
CA GLY A 312 3.89 -12.56 16.89
C GLY A 312 4.36 -11.40 15.99
N ASN A 313 5.61 -11.42 15.51
CA ASN A 313 6.10 -10.44 14.53
C ASN A 313 5.70 -10.87 13.10
N PRO A 314 5.75 -9.95 12.12
CA PRO A 314 5.58 -10.32 10.73
C PRO A 314 6.60 -11.41 10.33
N TRP A 315 6.11 -12.46 9.67
CA TRP A 315 6.97 -13.55 9.19
C TRP A 315 7.63 -13.12 7.90
N ARG A 316 8.86 -12.64 8.04
CA ARG A 316 9.68 -12.07 6.97
C ARG A 316 10.37 -13.13 6.12
N THR A 317 10.89 -12.72 4.98
CA THR A 317 11.62 -13.59 4.07
C THR A 317 12.98 -14.00 4.63
N TYR A 318 13.71 -13.06 5.24
CA TYR A 318 15.03 -13.27 5.84
C TYR A 318 15.17 -12.66 7.23
N ALA A 319 15.94 -13.31 8.08
CA ALA A 319 16.52 -12.73 9.31
C ALA A 319 18.04 -12.67 9.16
N GLY A 320 18.58 -11.51 8.79
CA GLY A 320 19.95 -11.39 8.30
C GLY A 320 20.11 -12.20 7.00
N SER A 321 21.06 -13.14 6.95
CA SER A 321 21.24 -14.07 5.81
C SER A 321 20.43 -15.37 5.92
N ASN A 322 19.71 -15.59 7.03
CA ASN A 322 18.94 -16.82 7.23
C ASN A 322 17.60 -16.72 6.49
N TYR A 323 17.37 -17.60 5.54
CA TYR A 323 16.10 -17.72 4.84
C TYR A 323 15.03 -18.33 5.73
N LEU A 324 13.95 -17.56 5.98
CA LEU A 324 12.79 -17.99 6.78
C LEU A 324 11.59 -18.39 5.91
N GLY A 325 11.54 -17.94 4.67
CA GLY A 325 10.49 -18.27 3.72
C GLY A 325 9.11 -17.69 4.10
N GLY A 326 9.11 -16.57 4.80
CA GLY A 326 7.89 -15.85 5.18
C GLY A 326 7.28 -15.01 4.05
N TYR A 327 6.52 -14.01 4.44
CA TYR A 327 5.73 -13.16 3.54
C TYR A 327 6.38 -11.79 3.33
N SER A 328 6.55 -11.02 4.38
CA SER A 328 7.19 -9.71 4.43
C SER A 328 7.43 -9.32 5.89
N ASP A 329 8.37 -8.42 6.14
CA ASP A 329 8.56 -7.79 7.44
C ASP A 329 7.56 -6.66 7.73
N HIS A 330 6.67 -6.37 6.78
CA HIS A 330 5.52 -5.48 6.93
C HIS A 330 4.19 -6.26 6.89
N LEU A 331 3.16 -5.72 7.54
CA LEU A 331 1.77 -6.09 7.31
C LEU A 331 1.13 -5.11 6.32
N PRO A 332 0.24 -5.57 5.43
CA PRO A 332 -0.50 -4.66 4.57
C PRO A 332 -1.37 -3.72 5.39
N VAL A 333 -1.61 -2.51 4.88
CA VAL A 333 -2.60 -1.57 5.43
C VAL A 333 -3.73 -1.33 4.46
N SER A 334 -4.92 -1.05 4.96
CA SER A 334 -6.09 -0.83 4.13
C SER A 334 -7.03 0.24 4.64
N VAL A 335 -7.82 0.79 3.71
CA VAL A 335 -8.97 1.68 3.95
C VAL A 335 -10.11 1.33 3.00
N GLN A 336 -11.34 1.70 3.34
CA GLN A 336 -12.51 1.48 2.50
C GLN A 336 -13.26 2.78 2.21
N PHE A 337 -13.86 2.84 1.05
CA PHE A 337 -14.69 3.94 0.60
C PHE A 337 -16.04 3.44 0.08
N GLU A 338 -17.04 4.30 0.16
CA GLU A 338 -18.31 4.17 -0.52
C GLU A 338 -18.29 5.00 -1.81
N LEU A 339 -18.65 4.38 -2.95
CA LEU A 339 -18.85 5.06 -4.22
C LEU A 339 -20.30 5.55 -4.30
N ARG A 340 -20.50 6.86 -4.34
CA ARG A 340 -21.80 7.51 -4.44
C ARG A 340 -22.05 8.02 -5.86
N LYS A 341 -23.32 8.14 -6.22
CA LYS A 341 -23.75 8.67 -7.54
C LYS A 341 -23.52 10.16 -7.65
#